data_2671bca9b2646efc06f8f54fdbad8d21
#
_entry.id   2671bca9b2646efc06f8f54fdbad8d21
#
_cell.length_a   1.000
_cell.length_b   1.000
_cell.length_c   1.000
_cell.angle_alpha   90.00
_cell.angle_beta   90.00
_cell.angle_gamma   90.00
#
_symmetry.space_group_name_H-M   'P 1'
#
loop_
_entity.id
_entity.type
_entity.pdbx_description
1 polymer ?
#
loop_
_entity_poly.entity_id
_entity_poly.type
_entity_poly.pdbx_seq_one_letter_code
_entity_poly.pdbx_strand_id
1 'polypeptide(L)'
;MNDMLIQTEAQIYLSSNRGCTQTDGFRSFHTFNFGDYKSEGREAFGRLIAFNEETLTSEKSNNILVKTPTEILLIPTVGGLELIDRYGESVFVNAGETFLFLAFPESRFTILNPYLSETINYLQLHIKPEFYYAGLSQENIHNESITSFSLEERNIMKPVFSGGGKNVAGFMGKYGGRQEDEFVLKNPDNGTFIYIVQGAFEVQNRLLEVGDALSLLNVETVEFEALSDDGIILVVEVDRS
;
A
#
# COMPACT_ATOMS: atom_id res chain seq x y z
N MET A 1 41.45 -3.33 -6.56
CA MET A 1 40.38 -2.38 -6.80
C MET A 1 39.59 -2.32 -5.51
N ASN A 2 39.53 -1.15 -4.85
CA ASN A 2 38.64 -1.00 -3.74
C ASN A 2 37.23 -0.92 -4.32
N ASP A 3 36.44 -1.99 -4.18
CA ASP A 3 35.01 -1.90 -4.31
C ASP A 3 34.56 -0.99 -3.17
N MET A 4 34.33 0.29 -3.49
CA MET A 4 33.54 1.14 -2.60
C MET A 4 32.18 0.49 -2.54
N LEU A 5 31.85 -0.09 -1.39
CA LEU A 5 30.50 -0.49 -1.07
C LEU A 5 29.62 0.77 -1.20
N ILE A 6 28.90 0.90 -2.32
CA ILE A 6 27.88 1.93 -2.47
C ILE A 6 26.79 1.54 -1.47
N GLN A 7 26.76 2.25 -0.35
CA GLN A 7 25.73 2.02 0.65
C GLN A 7 24.40 2.44 0.05
N THR A 8 23.48 1.49 -0.10
CA THR A 8 22.11 1.74 -0.54
C THR A 8 21.44 2.74 0.39
N GLU A 9 20.91 3.83 -0.16
CA GLU A 9 20.12 4.77 0.60
C GLU A 9 18.81 4.09 1.01
N ALA A 10 18.61 3.93 2.32
CA ALA A 10 17.53 3.14 2.88
C ALA A 10 16.95 3.80 4.13
N GLN A 11 15.63 3.74 4.27
CA GLN A 11 14.93 4.17 5.48
C GLN A 11 13.99 3.07 5.97
N ILE A 12 14.14 2.67 7.24
CA ILE A 12 13.24 1.72 7.90
C ILE A 12 12.12 2.48 8.60
N TYR A 13 10.89 2.00 8.44
CA TYR A 13 9.68 2.49 9.11
C TYR A 13 9.18 1.39 10.05
N LEU A 14 9.58 1.43 11.32
CA LEU A 14 9.14 0.44 12.30
C LEU A 14 7.64 0.59 12.58
N SER A 15 6.96 -0.54 12.67
CA SER A 15 5.53 -0.64 12.98
C SER A 15 5.16 0.03 14.30
N SER A 16 6.04 -0.10 15.31
CA SER A 16 5.91 0.54 16.63
C SER A 16 5.94 2.07 16.63
N ASN A 17 6.49 2.67 15.57
CA ASN A 17 6.70 4.12 15.44
C ASN A 17 5.77 4.76 14.42
N ARG A 18 4.74 4.05 13.96
CA ARG A 18 3.72 4.60 13.05
C ARG A 18 2.79 5.55 13.77
N GLY A 19 2.27 6.54 13.03
CA GLY A 19 1.13 7.33 13.49
C GLY A 19 -0.10 6.45 13.69
N CYS A 20 -0.99 6.86 14.57
CA CYS A 20 -2.24 6.14 14.81
C CYS A 20 -3.40 7.11 14.93
N THR A 21 -4.46 6.85 14.18
CA THR A 21 -5.78 7.45 14.36
C THR A 21 -6.73 6.36 14.79
N GLN A 22 -7.45 6.58 15.90
CA GLN A 22 -8.39 5.58 16.42
C GLN A 22 -9.69 6.25 16.88
N THR A 23 -10.81 5.66 16.49
CA THR A 23 -12.17 6.00 16.93
C THR A 23 -12.90 4.73 17.36
N ASP A 24 -14.18 4.84 17.73
CA ASP A 24 -14.99 3.66 18.03
C ASP A 24 -15.17 2.79 16.78
N GLY A 25 -14.52 1.63 16.78
CA GLY A 25 -14.60 0.64 15.70
C GLY A 25 -13.75 0.91 14.46
N PHE A 26 -12.93 1.96 14.46
CA PHE A 26 -11.96 2.24 13.39
C PHE A 26 -10.58 2.52 13.96
N ARG A 27 -9.54 1.94 13.33
CA ARG A 27 -8.14 2.23 13.61
C ARG A 27 -7.35 2.29 12.30
N SER A 28 -6.51 3.32 12.18
CA SER A 28 -5.58 3.50 11.07
C SER A 28 -4.17 3.72 11.59
N PHE A 29 -3.21 2.93 11.10
CA PHE A 29 -1.78 3.16 11.31
C PHE A 29 -1.18 3.83 10.08
N HIS A 30 -0.46 4.93 10.29
CA HIS A 30 0.12 5.76 9.23
C HIS A 30 1.64 5.56 9.14
N THR A 31 2.13 5.11 8.00
CA THR A 31 3.57 5.01 7.75
C THR A 31 4.16 6.37 7.40
N PHE A 32 3.45 7.18 6.62
CA PHE A 32 3.82 8.55 6.27
C PHE A 32 2.96 9.58 7.01
N ASN A 33 3.33 10.86 6.90
CA ASN A 33 2.53 11.96 7.40
C ASN A 33 1.13 11.96 6.77
N PHE A 34 0.10 11.78 7.58
CA PHE A 34 -1.27 11.67 7.12
C PHE A 34 -2.24 12.33 8.13
N GLY A 35 -3.27 13.04 7.62
CA GLY A 35 -4.21 13.75 8.48
C GLY A 35 -3.50 14.70 9.44
N ASP A 36 -3.77 14.53 10.73
CA ASP A 36 -3.16 15.32 11.81
C ASP A 36 -1.81 14.75 12.31
N TYR A 37 -1.47 13.52 11.89
CA TYR A 37 -0.18 12.92 12.21
C TYR A 37 0.93 13.58 11.39
N LYS A 38 1.91 14.16 12.10
CA LYS A 38 3.11 14.76 11.52
C LYS A 38 4.33 14.36 12.33
N SER A 39 5.34 13.82 11.68
CA SER A 39 6.62 13.43 12.27
C SER A 39 7.74 13.64 11.26
N GLU A 40 8.90 14.01 11.73
CA GLU A 40 10.12 14.12 10.93
C GLU A 40 10.52 12.75 10.38
N GLY A 41 10.98 12.71 9.13
CA GLY A 41 11.35 11.46 8.45
C GLY A 41 10.15 10.59 8.06
N ARG A 42 8.93 11.16 8.02
CA ARG A 42 7.71 10.48 7.61
C ARG A 42 7.05 11.15 6.40
N GLU A 43 7.85 11.82 5.60
CA GLU A 43 7.43 12.44 4.36
C GLU A 43 7.01 11.37 3.34
N ALA A 44 6.31 11.80 2.30
CA ALA A 44 5.94 10.95 1.17
C ALA A 44 7.16 10.34 0.48
N PHE A 45 7.03 9.13 -0.05
CA PHE A 45 8.07 8.46 -0.83
C PHE A 45 7.74 8.57 -2.33
N GLY A 46 8.33 9.56 -3.00
CA GLY A 46 8.02 9.84 -4.40
C GLY A 46 6.52 10.09 -4.60
N ARG A 47 5.92 9.36 -5.55
CA ARG A 47 4.47 9.46 -5.80
C ARG A 47 3.60 8.72 -4.78
N LEU A 48 4.15 7.89 -3.93
CA LEU A 48 3.42 7.24 -2.83
C LEU A 48 3.31 8.22 -1.65
N ILE A 49 2.16 8.93 -1.57
CA ILE A 49 1.97 10.03 -0.62
C ILE A 49 1.33 9.62 0.70
N ALA A 50 0.68 8.46 0.76
CA ALA A 50 0.23 7.85 2.00
C ALA A 50 0.26 6.33 1.90
N PHE A 51 0.54 5.69 3.02
CA PHE A 51 0.47 4.24 3.20
C PHE A 51 -0.10 3.97 4.59
N ASN A 52 -1.33 3.52 4.63
CA ASN A 52 -2.06 3.26 5.87
C ASN A 52 -2.50 1.80 5.94
N GLU A 53 -2.40 1.23 7.13
CA GLU A 53 -3.04 -0.05 7.48
C GLU A 53 -4.26 0.25 8.34
N GLU A 54 -5.43 -0.17 7.88
CA GLU A 54 -6.70 0.21 8.46
C GLU A 54 -7.49 -1.01 8.92
N THR A 55 -8.18 -0.85 10.04
CA THR A 55 -9.02 -1.86 10.67
C THR A 55 -10.41 -1.29 10.92
N LEU A 56 -11.45 -2.01 10.51
CA LEU A 56 -12.85 -1.72 10.83
C LEU A 56 -13.47 -2.93 11.55
N THR A 57 -14.05 -2.69 12.71
CA THR A 57 -14.87 -3.71 13.39
C THR A 57 -16.20 -3.93 12.66
N SER A 58 -16.95 -4.97 13.03
CA SER A 58 -18.21 -5.33 12.38
C SER A 58 -19.17 -4.15 12.25
N GLU A 59 -19.79 -4.01 11.10
CA GLU A 59 -20.81 -3.00 10.76
C GLU A 59 -20.35 -1.53 10.90
N LYS A 60 -19.04 -1.29 11.08
CA LYS A 60 -18.49 0.06 11.17
C LYS A 60 -18.02 0.56 9.79
N SER A 61 -18.00 1.86 9.68
CA SER A 61 -17.56 2.54 8.46
C SER A 61 -16.60 3.70 8.75
N ASN A 62 -15.80 4.05 7.73
CA ASN A 62 -14.94 5.22 7.71
C ASN A 62 -15.30 6.11 6.53
N ASN A 63 -15.59 7.40 6.80
CA ASN A 63 -15.89 8.38 5.78
C ASN A 63 -14.62 9.13 5.38
N ILE A 64 -14.35 9.17 4.10
CA ILE A 64 -13.16 9.80 3.55
C ILE A 64 -13.56 11.02 2.72
N LEU A 65 -12.89 12.15 2.98
CA LEU A 65 -12.96 13.35 2.18
C LEU A 65 -11.61 13.57 1.49
N VAL A 66 -11.60 13.63 0.18
CA VAL A 66 -10.41 13.88 -0.62
C VAL A 66 -10.19 15.38 -0.74
N LYS A 67 -8.98 15.87 -0.43
CA LYS A 67 -8.63 17.30 -0.45
C LYS A 67 -7.86 17.72 -1.70
N THR A 68 -7.15 16.78 -2.31
CA THR A 68 -6.34 16.99 -3.53
C THR A 68 -6.58 15.84 -4.49
N PRO A 69 -6.41 16.01 -5.81
CA PRO A 69 -6.51 14.90 -6.75
C PRO A 69 -5.59 13.77 -6.31
N THR A 70 -6.14 12.57 -6.13
CA THR A 70 -5.42 11.43 -5.57
C THR A 70 -5.93 10.14 -6.19
N GLU A 71 -5.05 9.28 -6.67
CA GLU A 71 -5.41 7.89 -6.91
C GLU A 71 -5.37 7.14 -5.58
N ILE A 72 -6.46 6.47 -5.26
CA ILE A 72 -6.61 5.70 -4.01
C ILE A 72 -6.66 4.23 -4.36
N LEU A 73 -5.81 3.47 -3.70
CA LEU A 73 -5.75 2.02 -3.83
C LEU A 73 -6.18 1.39 -2.51
N LEU A 74 -7.11 0.45 -2.60
CA LEU A 74 -7.57 -0.38 -1.48
C LEU A 74 -7.13 -1.82 -1.73
N ILE A 75 -6.53 -2.45 -0.71
CA ILE A 75 -6.09 -3.85 -0.72
C ILE A 75 -6.60 -4.54 0.55
N PRO A 76 -7.74 -5.23 0.53
CA PRO A 76 -8.17 -6.02 1.66
C PRO A 76 -7.15 -7.14 1.98
N THR A 77 -6.71 -7.20 3.24
CA THR A 77 -5.79 -8.23 3.74
C THR A 77 -6.51 -9.27 4.61
N VAL A 78 -7.62 -8.87 5.23
CA VAL A 78 -8.51 -9.76 6.00
C VAL A 78 -9.95 -9.37 5.71
N GLY A 79 -10.74 -10.32 5.22
CA GLY A 79 -12.13 -10.09 4.81
C GLY A 79 -12.23 -9.29 3.51
N GLY A 80 -13.42 -8.78 3.21
CA GLY A 80 -13.69 -7.85 2.13
C GLY A 80 -14.26 -6.55 2.66
N LEU A 81 -14.25 -5.51 1.87
CA LEU A 81 -14.84 -4.21 2.19
C LEU A 81 -15.84 -3.77 1.14
N GLU A 82 -16.78 -2.91 1.51
CA GLU A 82 -17.67 -2.22 0.58
C GLU A 82 -17.28 -0.74 0.52
N LEU A 83 -17.01 -0.24 -0.68
CA LEU A 83 -16.82 1.18 -0.93
C LEU A 83 -18.12 1.74 -1.47
N ILE A 84 -18.64 2.80 -0.85
CA ILE A 84 -19.89 3.45 -1.21
C ILE A 84 -19.57 4.90 -1.59
N ASP A 85 -19.95 5.31 -2.78
CA ASP A 85 -19.78 6.69 -3.24
C ASP A 85 -20.87 7.63 -2.64
N ARG A 86 -20.77 8.91 -2.95
CA ARG A 86 -21.74 9.93 -2.47
C ARG A 86 -23.15 9.77 -3.05
N TYR A 87 -23.34 8.97 -4.09
CA TYR A 87 -24.65 8.71 -4.72
C TYR A 87 -25.27 7.41 -4.21
N GLY A 88 -24.55 6.65 -3.38
CA GLY A 88 -24.99 5.36 -2.87
C GLY A 88 -24.68 4.19 -3.78
N GLU A 89 -23.91 4.40 -4.87
CA GLU A 89 -23.38 3.31 -5.66
C GLU A 89 -22.27 2.62 -4.88
N SER A 90 -22.24 1.31 -4.90
CA SER A 90 -21.27 0.54 -4.11
C SER A 90 -20.48 -0.46 -4.94
N VAL A 91 -19.24 -0.68 -4.51
CA VAL A 91 -18.32 -1.68 -5.04
C VAL A 91 -17.82 -2.53 -3.89
N PHE A 92 -17.97 -3.85 -4.01
CA PHE A 92 -17.40 -4.80 -3.04
C PHE A 92 -16.03 -5.26 -3.51
N VAL A 93 -15.03 -5.18 -2.62
CA VAL A 93 -13.65 -5.59 -2.90
C VAL A 93 -13.28 -6.73 -1.96
N ASN A 94 -12.95 -7.90 -2.52
CA ASN A 94 -12.60 -9.09 -1.75
C ASN A 94 -11.11 -9.11 -1.35
N ALA A 95 -10.77 -9.93 -0.36
CA ALA A 95 -9.39 -10.37 -0.18
C ALA A 95 -8.91 -11.09 -1.46
N GLY A 96 -7.69 -10.76 -1.94
CA GLY A 96 -7.19 -11.22 -3.24
C GLY A 96 -7.60 -10.32 -4.42
N GLU A 97 -8.18 -9.17 -4.12
CA GLU A 97 -8.45 -8.10 -5.09
C GLU A 97 -7.80 -6.79 -4.64
N THR A 98 -7.51 -5.94 -5.61
CA THR A 98 -7.18 -4.53 -5.37
C THR A 98 -8.18 -3.66 -6.10
N PHE A 99 -8.55 -2.53 -5.53
CA PHE A 99 -9.40 -1.54 -6.15
C PHE A 99 -8.69 -0.19 -6.22
N LEU A 100 -8.39 0.24 -7.43
CA LEU A 100 -7.74 1.53 -7.70
C LEU A 100 -8.73 2.48 -8.37
N PHE A 101 -8.79 3.72 -7.89
CA PHE A 101 -9.64 4.76 -8.47
C PHE A 101 -9.04 6.15 -8.28
N LEU A 102 -9.35 7.07 -9.20
CA LEU A 102 -8.99 8.48 -9.10
C LEU A 102 -10.10 9.26 -8.39
N ALA A 103 -9.75 9.95 -7.33
CA ALA A 103 -10.64 10.83 -6.58
C ALA A 103 -10.19 12.30 -6.68
N PHE A 104 -11.15 13.21 -6.88
CA PHE A 104 -10.92 14.65 -6.97
C PHE A 104 -11.18 15.36 -5.63
N PRO A 105 -10.74 16.62 -5.47
CA PRO A 105 -11.09 17.44 -4.31
C PRO A 105 -12.61 17.46 -4.08
N GLU A 106 -13.02 17.42 -2.82
CA GLU A 106 -14.41 17.35 -2.35
C GLU A 106 -15.16 16.04 -2.64
N SER A 107 -14.50 15.05 -3.30
CA SER A 107 -15.06 13.70 -3.39
C SER A 107 -15.18 13.10 -2.00
N ARG A 108 -16.32 12.46 -1.76
CA ARG A 108 -16.63 11.74 -0.50
C ARG A 108 -17.00 10.31 -0.83
N PHE A 109 -16.47 9.41 -0.05
CA PHE A 109 -16.84 8.00 -0.10
C PHE A 109 -16.76 7.39 1.29
N THR A 110 -17.46 6.29 1.48
CA THR A 110 -17.51 5.53 2.72
C THR A 110 -16.92 4.16 2.48
N ILE A 111 -15.99 3.73 3.33
CA ILE A 111 -15.55 2.34 3.40
C ILE A 111 -16.31 1.70 4.54
N LEU A 112 -17.05 0.62 4.24
CA LEU A 112 -17.90 -0.11 5.17
C LEU A 112 -17.35 -1.53 5.36
N ASN A 113 -17.37 -1.99 6.61
CA ASN A 113 -17.26 -3.41 6.92
C ASN A 113 -18.68 -4.02 6.88
N PRO A 114 -19.02 -4.83 5.86
CA PRO A 114 -20.37 -5.37 5.69
C PRO A 114 -20.67 -6.59 6.58
N TYR A 115 -19.67 -7.11 7.29
CA TYR A 115 -19.83 -8.32 8.11
C TYR A 115 -20.47 -8.00 9.48
N LEU A 116 -21.30 -8.91 9.97
CA LEU A 116 -22.03 -8.74 11.22
C LEU A 116 -21.19 -9.01 12.47
N SER A 117 -20.11 -9.78 12.37
CA SER A 117 -19.30 -10.22 13.51
C SER A 117 -17.79 -10.14 13.30
N GLU A 118 -17.33 -10.10 12.05
CA GLU A 118 -15.90 -10.14 11.71
C GLU A 118 -15.33 -8.74 11.59
N THR A 119 -14.09 -8.59 12.03
CA THR A 119 -13.26 -7.41 11.78
C THR A 119 -12.56 -7.55 10.44
N ILE A 120 -12.49 -6.50 9.67
CA ILE A 120 -11.70 -6.44 8.43
C ILE A 120 -10.42 -5.64 8.62
N ASN A 121 -9.41 -5.99 7.82
CA ASN A 121 -8.16 -5.23 7.71
C ASN A 121 -7.84 -4.99 6.23
N TYR A 122 -7.38 -3.79 5.90
CA TYR A 122 -7.00 -3.42 4.54
C TYR A 122 -5.89 -2.40 4.53
N LEU A 123 -5.12 -2.37 3.43
CA LEU A 123 -4.16 -1.32 3.15
C LEU A 123 -4.85 -0.25 2.29
N GLN A 124 -4.63 1.01 2.64
CA GLN A 124 -5.05 2.17 1.85
C GLN A 124 -3.82 2.97 1.44
N LEU A 125 -3.55 3.01 0.15
CA LEU A 125 -2.46 3.76 -0.44
C LEU A 125 -3.00 4.96 -1.18
N HIS A 126 -2.34 6.11 -1.02
CA HIS A 126 -2.59 7.30 -1.81
C HIS A 126 -1.42 7.55 -2.74
N ILE A 127 -1.73 7.68 -4.03
CA ILE A 127 -0.75 7.87 -5.09
C ILE A 127 -1.02 9.22 -5.76
N LYS A 128 0.03 10.02 -5.94
CA LYS A 128 -0.03 11.27 -6.69
C LYS A 128 -0.27 10.94 -8.17
N PRO A 129 -1.37 11.39 -8.79
CA PRO A 129 -1.66 11.11 -10.19
C PRO A 129 -0.62 11.78 -11.10
N GLU A 130 -0.37 11.16 -12.27
CA GLU A 130 0.62 11.67 -13.23
C GLU A 130 0.23 13.04 -13.81
N PHE A 131 -1.05 13.23 -14.08
CA PHE A 131 -1.58 14.46 -14.69
C PHE A 131 -2.74 15.04 -13.88
N TYR A 132 -2.81 16.35 -13.85
CA TYR A 132 -4.01 17.04 -13.42
C TYR A 132 -5.03 17.00 -14.59
N TYR A 133 -6.06 16.21 -14.46
CA TYR A 133 -7.13 16.10 -15.45
C TYR A 133 -8.04 17.32 -15.40
N ALA A 134 -7.59 18.43 -16.02
CA ALA A 134 -8.44 19.60 -16.20
C ALA A 134 -9.59 19.24 -17.17
N GLY A 135 -10.82 19.25 -16.67
CA GLY A 135 -12.02 19.03 -17.49
C GLY A 135 -12.80 17.74 -17.22
N LEU A 136 -12.35 16.85 -16.35
CA LEU A 136 -13.20 15.81 -15.81
C LEU A 136 -14.16 16.38 -14.74
N SER A 137 -15.40 15.90 -14.70
CA SER A 137 -16.33 16.32 -13.66
C SER A 137 -15.78 15.89 -12.30
N GLN A 138 -15.69 16.83 -11.37
CA GLN A 138 -15.20 16.59 -10.00
C GLN A 138 -16.17 15.73 -9.16
N GLU A 139 -17.19 15.16 -9.79
CA GLU A 139 -18.33 14.62 -9.08
C GLU A 139 -18.28 13.11 -8.86
N ASN A 140 -17.44 12.39 -9.60
CA ASN A 140 -17.41 10.92 -9.59
C ASN A 140 -16.01 10.37 -9.34
N ILE A 141 -15.97 9.11 -8.87
CA ILE A 141 -14.80 8.27 -8.93
C ILE A 141 -14.53 7.95 -10.41
N HIS A 142 -13.29 8.12 -10.86
CA HIS A 142 -12.90 7.88 -12.25
C HIS A 142 -11.77 6.88 -12.37
N ASN A 143 -11.64 6.27 -13.55
CA ASN A 143 -10.60 5.28 -13.85
C ASN A 143 -10.56 4.12 -12.86
N GLU A 144 -11.74 3.62 -12.49
CA GLU A 144 -11.87 2.48 -11.58
C GLU A 144 -11.31 1.21 -12.21
N SER A 145 -10.52 0.48 -11.43
CA SER A 145 -10.05 -0.85 -11.83
C SER A 145 -9.99 -1.80 -10.66
N ILE A 146 -10.58 -2.98 -10.83
CA ILE A 146 -10.38 -4.12 -9.94
C ILE A 146 -9.36 -5.03 -10.59
N THR A 147 -8.33 -5.40 -9.84
CA THR A 147 -7.34 -6.40 -10.24
C THR A 147 -7.41 -7.56 -9.26
N SER A 148 -7.71 -8.75 -9.76
CA SER A 148 -7.69 -9.97 -8.95
C SER A 148 -6.32 -10.61 -8.99
N PHE A 149 -5.87 -11.13 -7.84
CA PHE A 149 -4.62 -11.86 -7.71
C PHE A 149 -4.77 -13.03 -6.72
N SER A 150 -3.89 -14.01 -6.82
CA SER A 150 -3.87 -15.16 -5.89
C SER A 150 -2.47 -15.39 -5.36
N LEU A 151 -2.38 -15.61 -4.05
CA LEU A 151 -1.15 -15.97 -3.33
C LEU A 151 -1.11 -17.48 -2.98
N GLU A 152 -1.94 -18.31 -3.62
CA GLU A 152 -1.91 -19.77 -3.44
C GLU A 152 -0.59 -20.39 -3.94
N GLU A 153 -0.08 -19.88 -5.06
CA GLU A 153 1.24 -20.24 -5.56
C GLU A 153 2.30 -19.48 -4.77
N ARG A 154 3.10 -20.24 -4.02
CA ARG A 154 4.14 -19.69 -3.14
C ARG A 154 5.44 -19.42 -3.89
N ASN A 155 6.28 -18.59 -3.26
CA ASN A 155 7.63 -18.26 -3.71
C ASN A 155 7.66 -17.63 -5.11
N ILE A 156 6.65 -16.83 -5.40
CA ILE A 156 6.53 -16.05 -6.62
C ILE A 156 5.98 -14.67 -6.31
N MET A 157 6.65 -13.64 -6.80
CA MET A 157 6.18 -12.26 -6.76
C MET A 157 5.21 -12.00 -7.92
N LYS A 158 3.97 -11.59 -7.61
CA LYS A 158 2.90 -11.34 -8.60
C LYS A 158 2.52 -9.86 -8.64
N PRO A 159 2.27 -9.28 -9.83
CA PRO A 159 1.75 -7.94 -9.92
C PRO A 159 0.33 -7.88 -9.34
N VAL A 160 0.07 -6.87 -8.49
CA VAL A 160 -1.25 -6.70 -7.84
C VAL A 160 -1.91 -5.38 -8.21
N PHE A 161 -1.16 -4.36 -8.62
CA PHE A 161 -1.72 -3.10 -9.14
C PHE A 161 -0.71 -2.31 -9.97
N SER A 162 -1.23 -1.34 -10.74
CA SER A 162 -0.43 -0.29 -11.40
C SER A 162 -1.24 1.00 -11.40
N GLY A 163 -0.66 2.08 -10.86
CA GLY A 163 -1.26 3.40 -10.70
C GLY A 163 -0.31 4.52 -11.10
N GLY A 164 -0.72 5.78 -10.87
CA GLY A 164 0.10 6.96 -11.18
C GLY A 164 0.47 7.06 -12.66
N GLY A 165 -0.43 6.67 -13.60
CA GLY A 165 -0.09 6.61 -15.02
C GLY A 165 0.91 5.49 -15.37
N LYS A 166 1.01 4.43 -14.56
CA LYS A 166 1.97 3.32 -14.58
C LYS A 166 3.33 3.64 -13.95
N ASN A 167 3.45 4.77 -13.24
CA ASN A 167 4.67 5.17 -12.55
C ASN A 167 4.77 4.62 -11.12
N VAL A 168 3.70 3.94 -10.65
CA VAL A 168 3.69 3.19 -9.38
C VAL A 168 3.12 1.81 -9.65
N ALA A 169 3.85 0.77 -9.30
CA ALA A 169 3.43 -0.61 -9.51
C ALA A 169 3.66 -1.42 -8.23
N GLY A 170 2.67 -2.22 -7.84
CA GLY A 170 2.75 -3.08 -6.67
C GLY A 170 2.80 -4.55 -7.03
N PHE A 171 3.59 -5.27 -6.25
CA PHE A 171 3.80 -6.71 -6.37
C PHE A 171 3.68 -7.34 -4.99
N MET A 172 3.06 -8.50 -4.91
CA MET A 172 2.90 -9.22 -3.66
C MET A 172 3.27 -10.68 -3.84
N GLY A 173 3.94 -11.25 -2.85
CA GLY A 173 4.31 -12.66 -2.84
C GLY A 173 4.11 -13.28 -1.48
N LYS A 174 3.77 -14.58 -1.46
CA LYS A 174 3.70 -15.42 -0.28
C LYS A 174 4.81 -16.45 -0.32
N TYR A 175 5.62 -16.49 0.74
CA TYR A 175 6.86 -17.30 0.77
C TYR A 175 6.84 -18.31 1.90
N GLY A 176 7.43 -19.48 1.65
CA GLY A 176 7.79 -20.45 2.68
C GLY A 176 9.01 -19.98 3.47
N GLY A 177 9.15 -20.47 4.71
CA GLY A 177 10.32 -20.13 5.53
C GLY A 177 11.64 -20.54 4.87
N ARG A 178 12.64 -19.66 4.95
CA ARG A 178 13.97 -19.82 4.34
C ARG A 178 13.98 -19.82 2.81
N GLN A 179 12.94 -19.27 2.18
CA GLN A 179 12.93 -19.04 0.74
C GLN A 179 13.50 -17.66 0.44
N GLU A 180 14.45 -17.64 -0.46
CA GLU A 180 15.10 -16.44 -0.99
C GLU A 180 14.49 -16.11 -2.36
N ASP A 181 14.39 -14.83 -2.67
CA ASP A 181 13.98 -14.34 -3.98
C ASP A 181 14.53 -12.92 -4.19
N GLU A 182 14.39 -12.41 -5.41
CA GLU A 182 14.81 -11.07 -5.77
C GLU A 182 13.73 -10.34 -6.58
N PHE A 183 13.58 -9.07 -6.34
CA PHE A 183 12.75 -8.18 -7.13
C PHE A 183 13.62 -7.24 -7.95
N VAL A 184 13.57 -7.37 -9.28
CA VAL A 184 14.28 -6.49 -10.22
C VAL A 184 13.38 -5.32 -10.60
N LEU A 185 13.82 -4.08 -10.36
CA LEU A 185 13.09 -2.88 -10.73
C LEU A 185 12.97 -2.78 -12.26
N LYS A 186 11.80 -2.36 -12.73
CA LYS A 186 11.58 -2.10 -14.16
C LYS A 186 12.30 -0.85 -14.64
N ASN A 187 12.44 0.14 -13.75
CA ASN A 187 13.18 1.36 -14.00
C ASN A 187 14.15 1.61 -12.84
N PRO A 188 15.50 1.55 -13.07
CA PRO A 188 16.49 1.77 -12.02
C PRO A 188 16.46 3.16 -11.36
N ASP A 189 15.85 4.15 -12.01
CA ASP A 189 15.68 5.49 -11.46
C ASP A 189 14.54 5.58 -10.43
N ASN A 190 13.68 4.56 -10.36
CA ASN A 190 12.61 4.47 -9.37
C ASN A 190 13.17 4.15 -7.97
N GLY A 191 12.35 4.41 -6.97
CA GLY A 191 12.56 3.89 -5.62
C GLY A 191 11.71 2.64 -5.39
N THR A 192 12.02 1.91 -4.34
CA THR A 192 11.25 0.75 -3.91
C THR A 192 10.76 0.94 -2.49
N PHE A 193 9.48 0.73 -2.26
CA PHE A 193 8.88 0.70 -0.94
C PHE A 193 8.40 -0.71 -0.63
N ILE A 194 8.91 -1.30 0.43
CA ILE A 194 8.62 -2.66 0.87
C ILE A 194 7.78 -2.61 2.14
N TYR A 195 6.79 -3.47 2.27
CA TYR A 195 5.96 -3.59 3.46
C TYR A 195 5.72 -5.06 3.80
N ILE A 196 5.90 -5.43 5.07
CA ILE A 196 5.66 -6.79 5.53
C ILE A 196 4.21 -6.90 5.99
N VAL A 197 3.42 -7.63 5.20
CA VAL A 197 1.99 -7.88 5.46
C VAL A 197 1.81 -8.98 6.50
N GLN A 198 2.68 -10.03 6.45
CA GLN A 198 2.62 -11.16 7.37
C GLN A 198 4.00 -11.78 7.56
N GLY A 199 4.30 -12.19 8.79
CA GLY A 199 5.55 -12.87 9.12
C GLY A 199 6.73 -11.92 9.29
N ALA A 200 7.93 -12.42 8.97
CA ALA A 200 9.18 -11.67 9.03
C ALA A 200 10.06 -11.98 7.82
N PHE A 201 10.81 -11.00 7.38
CA PHE A 201 11.72 -11.09 6.25
C PHE A 201 13.06 -10.44 6.59
N GLU A 202 14.13 -10.96 6.02
CA GLU A 202 15.35 -10.20 5.82
C GLU A 202 15.29 -9.56 4.43
N VAL A 203 15.43 -8.23 4.34
CA VAL A 203 15.40 -7.48 3.09
C VAL A 203 16.65 -6.62 3.01
N GLN A 204 17.49 -6.83 2.02
CA GLN A 204 18.76 -6.10 1.87
C GLN A 204 19.56 -6.07 3.20
N ASN A 205 19.74 -7.23 3.82
CA ASN A 205 20.42 -7.43 5.12
C ASN A 205 19.75 -6.67 6.29
N ARG A 206 18.44 -6.46 6.26
CA ARG A 206 17.67 -5.80 7.34
C ARG A 206 16.49 -6.66 7.74
N LEU A 207 16.38 -6.94 9.04
CA LEU A 207 15.23 -7.64 9.59
C LEU A 207 14.01 -6.71 9.61
N LEU A 208 12.92 -7.17 9.01
CA LEU A 208 11.61 -6.52 9.03
C LEU A 208 10.57 -7.51 9.52
N GLU A 209 9.70 -7.05 10.41
CA GLU A 209 8.58 -7.82 10.95
C GLU A 209 7.25 -7.26 10.43
N VAL A 210 6.15 -7.96 10.71
CA VAL A 210 4.80 -7.55 10.32
C VAL A 210 4.52 -6.07 10.66
N GLY A 211 4.07 -5.32 9.67
CA GLY A 211 3.78 -3.89 9.78
C GLY A 211 4.99 -2.97 9.63
N ASP A 212 6.22 -3.51 9.57
CA ASP A 212 7.40 -2.74 9.22
C ASP A 212 7.46 -2.45 7.72
N ALA A 213 8.11 -1.34 7.37
CA ALA A 213 8.37 -1.00 5.99
C ALA A 213 9.83 -0.54 5.80
N LEU A 214 10.28 -0.60 4.55
CA LEU A 214 11.60 -0.17 4.11
C LEU A 214 11.47 0.58 2.79
N SER A 215 12.01 1.79 2.70
CA SER A 215 12.24 2.43 1.41
C SER A 215 13.71 2.32 0.99
N LEU A 216 13.92 2.09 -0.30
CA LEU A 216 15.24 1.96 -0.91
C LEU A 216 15.33 2.88 -2.13
N LEU A 217 16.48 3.53 -2.28
CA LEU A 217 16.83 4.32 -3.45
C LEU A 217 18.14 3.81 -4.04
N ASN A 218 18.31 4.04 -5.36
CA ASN A 218 19.54 3.68 -6.07
C ASN A 218 19.86 2.17 -5.97
N VAL A 219 18.82 1.35 -6.13
CA VAL A 219 18.91 -0.12 -6.21
C VAL A 219 18.34 -0.58 -7.54
N GLU A 220 18.95 -1.58 -8.15
CA GLU A 220 18.42 -2.24 -9.35
C GLU A 220 17.66 -3.50 -8.97
N THR A 221 18.10 -4.16 -7.90
CA THR A 221 17.56 -5.42 -7.40
C THR A 221 17.38 -5.37 -5.89
N VAL A 222 16.27 -5.85 -5.40
CA VAL A 222 15.95 -6.01 -3.98
C VAL A 222 15.98 -7.49 -3.64
N GLU A 223 16.99 -7.93 -2.91
CA GLU A 223 17.11 -9.30 -2.42
C GLU A 223 16.37 -9.43 -1.08
N PHE A 224 15.70 -10.55 -0.88
CA PHE A 224 15.02 -10.84 0.38
C PHE A 224 14.92 -12.35 0.68
N GLU A 225 14.85 -12.68 1.97
CA GLU A 225 14.61 -14.02 2.49
C GLU A 225 13.40 -14.00 3.43
N ALA A 226 12.46 -14.92 3.26
CA ALA A 226 11.38 -15.14 4.22
C ALA A 226 11.91 -15.86 5.46
N LEU A 227 11.78 -15.26 6.64
CA LEU A 227 12.20 -15.86 7.91
C LEU A 227 11.07 -16.63 8.59
N SER A 228 9.83 -16.40 8.16
CA SER A 228 8.63 -17.11 8.64
C SER A 228 8.02 -17.92 7.52
N ASP A 229 7.40 -19.08 7.86
CA ASP A 229 6.54 -19.78 6.91
C ASP A 229 5.25 -18.98 6.67
N ASP A 230 4.74 -19.04 5.42
CA ASP A 230 3.60 -18.25 4.97
C ASP A 230 3.79 -16.72 5.07
N GLY A 231 5.04 -16.24 5.05
CA GLY A 231 5.35 -14.82 5.03
C GLY A 231 4.77 -14.13 3.77
N ILE A 232 4.19 -12.93 3.94
CA ILE A 232 3.64 -12.12 2.82
C ILE A 232 4.35 -10.78 2.81
N ILE A 233 4.94 -10.46 1.65
CA ILE A 233 5.64 -9.21 1.36
C ILE A 233 4.96 -8.46 0.23
N LEU A 234 4.78 -7.16 0.40
CA LEU A 234 4.36 -6.22 -0.64
C LEU A 234 5.56 -5.36 -1.05
N VAL A 235 5.85 -5.33 -2.34
CA VAL A 235 6.88 -4.48 -2.95
C VAL A 235 6.22 -3.48 -3.87
N VAL A 236 6.47 -2.20 -3.68
CA VAL A 236 5.93 -1.12 -4.51
C VAL A 236 7.10 -0.39 -5.17
N GLU A 237 7.18 -0.47 -6.49
CA GLU A 237 8.08 0.33 -7.29
C GLU A 237 7.45 1.71 -7.52
N VAL A 238 8.17 2.79 -7.21
CA VAL A 238 7.64 4.16 -7.13
C VAL A 238 8.50 5.12 -7.94
N ASP A 239 7.90 5.82 -8.89
CA ASP A 239 8.52 6.97 -9.54
C ASP A 239 8.78 8.08 -8.50
N ARG A 240 9.96 8.65 -8.55
CA ARG A 240 10.46 9.68 -7.63
C ARG A 240 10.13 11.11 -8.07
N SER A 241 9.59 11.30 -9.28
CA SER A 241 9.30 12.63 -9.86
C SER A 241 8.03 13.29 -9.30
#